data_65ca7193d92dff37c4fd4364f4642534
#
_entry.id   65ca7193d92dff37c4fd4364f4642534
#
_cell.length_a   1.000
_cell.length_b   1.000
_cell.length_c   1.000
_cell.angle_alpha   90.00
_cell.angle_beta   90.00
_cell.angle_gamma   90.00
#
_symmetry.space_group_name_H-M   'P 1'
#
loop_
_entity.id
_entity.type
_entity.pdbx_description
1 polymer ?
#
loop_
_entity_poly.entity_id
_entity_poly.type
_entity_poly.pdbx_seq_one_letter_code
_entity_poly.pdbx_strand_id
1 'polypeptide(L)'
;MSTTPVLAPVDGRAVPLQDVPDPVFSQGMVGYGAAIDPPRGVIDAVAPVSGKILKLLPHAYIVMTPDNVGVLVHLGLDTVALNGEGFTAHVSQGDDVTAGQVVITYDVPSVEAKGLNPVVPVVVMDEREPGNIILSEAVTAGADIASGASLFTANK
;
A
#
# COMPACT_ATOMS: atom_id res chain seq x y z
N MET A 1 -19.07 -14.17 6.49
CA MET A 1 -17.78 -13.52 6.67
C MET A 1 -16.89 -13.84 5.48
N SER A 2 -16.37 -12.85 4.81
CA SER A 2 -15.53 -13.05 3.64
C SER A 2 -14.07 -12.76 3.95
N THR A 3 -13.18 -13.32 3.15
CA THR A 3 -11.76 -13.04 3.23
C THR A 3 -11.33 -12.35 1.93
N THR A 4 -10.48 -11.35 2.05
CA THR A 4 -9.97 -10.58 0.93
C THR A 4 -8.45 -10.70 0.91
N PRO A 5 -7.87 -11.40 -0.07
CA PRO A 5 -6.42 -11.39 -0.24
C PRO A 5 -5.97 -10.00 -0.68
N VAL A 6 -4.94 -9.49 -0.03
CA VAL A 6 -4.34 -8.19 -0.37
C VAL A 6 -2.91 -8.45 -0.84
N LEU A 7 -2.64 -8.05 -2.08
CA LEU A 7 -1.34 -8.30 -2.72
C LEU A 7 -0.37 -7.16 -2.44
N ALA A 8 0.92 -7.47 -2.48
CA ALA A 8 1.95 -6.45 -2.37
C ALA A 8 1.86 -5.52 -3.58
N PRO A 9 1.69 -4.19 -3.37
CA PRO A 9 1.59 -3.26 -4.50
C PRO A 9 2.95 -2.92 -5.11
N VAL A 10 4.04 -3.20 -4.42
CA VAL A 10 5.41 -2.93 -4.88
C VAL A 10 6.31 -4.09 -4.46
N ASP A 11 7.47 -4.20 -5.13
CA ASP A 11 8.55 -5.06 -4.68
C ASP A 11 9.20 -4.44 -3.45
N GLY A 12 9.86 -5.25 -2.65
CA GLY A 12 10.69 -4.77 -1.56
C GLY A 12 10.77 -5.75 -0.41
N ARG A 13 11.03 -5.21 0.77
CA ARG A 13 11.09 -5.97 2.00
C ARG A 13 9.79 -5.75 2.79
N ALA A 14 9.14 -6.85 3.15
CA ALA A 14 7.93 -6.78 3.96
C ALA A 14 8.25 -6.31 5.39
N VAL A 15 7.46 -5.37 5.90
CA VAL A 15 7.67 -4.73 7.20
C VAL A 15 6.36 -4.78 7.98
N PRO A 16 6.37 -5.19 9.25
CA PRO A 16 5.18 -5.08 10.09
C PRO A 16 4.74 -3.61 10.21
N LEU A 17 3.44 -3.36 10.22
CA LEU A 17 2.91 -2.00 10.25
C LEU A 17 3.40 -1.20 11.46
N GLN A 18 3.52 -1.84 12.62
CA GLN A 18 3.99 -1.18 13.84
C GLN A 18 5.43 -0.68 13.75
N ASP A 19 6.21 -1.15 12.77
CA ASP A 19 7.60 -0.71 12.57
C ASP A 19 7.71 0.50 11.63
N VAL A 20 6.60 0.96 11.06
CA VAL A 20 6.56 2.18 10.23
C VAL A 20 6.78 3.39 11.14
N PRO A 21 7.76 4.26 10.85
CA PRO A 21 8.07 5.40 11.71
C PRO A 21 7.10 6.59 11.51
N ASP A 22 5.81 6.31 11.57
CA ASP A 22 4.73 7.30 11.48
C ASP A 22 3.56 6.80 12.33
N PRO A 23 3.19 7.51 13.42
CA PRO A 23 2.14 7.05 14.33
C PRO A 23 0.77 6.86 13.68
N VAL A 24 0.48 7.61 12.61
CA VAL A 24 -0.78 7.48 11.88
C VAL A 24 -0.94 6.05 11.35
N PHE A 25 0.15 5.43 10.91
CA PHE A 25 0.15 4.05 10.42
C PHE A 25 0.49 3.05 11.51
N SER A 26 1.57 3.28 12.25
CA SER A 26 2.08 2.30 13.21
C SER A 26 1.12 1.99 14.35
N GLN A 27 0.24 2.94 14.69
CA GLN A 27 -0.77 2.78 15.74
C GLN A 27 -2.15 2.38 15.21
N GLY A 28 -2.26 2.10 13.92
CA GLY A 28 -3.52 1.65 13.31
C GLY A 28 -4.59 2.73 13.24
N MET A 29 -4.22 4.01 13.23
CA MET A 29 -5.19 5.12 13.22
C MET A 29 -6.04 5.16 11.96
N VAL A 30 -5.48 4.73 10.82
CA VAL A 30 -6.19 4.65 9.53
C VAL A 30 -6.82 3.28 9.35
N GLY A 31 -6.18 2.25 9.87
CA GLY A 31 -6.55 0.85 9.75
C GLY A 31 -5.35 -0.03 10.01
N TYR A 32 -5.49 -1.32 9.78
CA TYR A 32 -4.41 -2.28 9.98
C TYR A 32 -4.03 -2.95 8.66
N GLY A 33 -2.81 -3.42 8.57
CA GLY A 33 -2.24 -4.09 7.40
C GLY A 33 -0.77 -4.34 7.60
N ALA A 34 0.03 -4.01 6.60
CA ALA A 34 1.48 -4.18 6.61
C ALA A 34 2.13 -3.08 5.79
N ALA A 35 3.45 -3.12 5.68
CA ALA A 35 4.19 -2.15 4.89
C ALA A 35 5.27 -2.84 4.08
N ILE A 36 5.83 -2.13 3.11
CA ILE A 36 6.94 -2.62 2.28
C ILE A 36 7.97 -1.52 2.17
N ASP A 37 9.23 -1.87 2.43
CA ASP A 37 10.37 -0.98 2.17
C ASP A 37 10.83 -1.25 0.73
N PRO A 38 10.56 -0.34 -0.22
CA PRO A 38 10.78 -0.61 -1.64
C PRO A 38 12.26 -0.54 -2.01
N PRO A 39 12.66 -1.16 -3.14
CA PRO A 39 14.01 -0.98 -3.66
C PRO A 39 14.26 0.48 -4.06
N ARG A 40 15.50 0.89 -4.10
CA ARG A 40 15.89 2.28 -4.39
C ARG A 40 16.01 2.49 -5.91
N GLY A 41 14.86 2.45 -6.59
CA GLY A 41 14.76 2.62 -8.03
C GLY A 41 13.37 3.12 -8.42
N VAL A 42 13.14 3.35 -9.70
CA VAL A 42 11.80 3.68 -10.22
C VAL A 42 11.03 2.38 -10.36
N ILE A 43 9.88 2.29 -9.68
CA ILE A 43 9.07 1.08 -9.64
C ILE A 43 7.62 1.40 -9.97
N ASP A 44 6.87 0.37 -10.38
CA ASP A 44 5.44 0.49 -10.61
C ASP A 44 4.68 -0.01 -9.38
N ALA A 45 3.81 0.83 -8.84
CA ALA A 45 2.89 0.44 -7.79
C ALA A 45 1.59 -0.05 -8.41
N VAL A 46 1.14 -1.24 -8.00
CA VAL A 46 0.00 -1.91 -8.61
C VAL A 46 -1.19 -1.95 -7.65
N ALA A 47 -2.37 -2.26 -8.19
CA ALA A 47 -3.56 -2.42 -7.37
C ALA A 47 -3.42 -3.64 -6.46
N PRO A 48 -3.60 -3.49 -5.14
CA PRO A 48 -3.47 -4.61 -4.19
C PRO A 48 -4.68 -5.54 -4.20
N VAL A 49 -5.79 -5.06 -4.72
CA VAL A 49 -7.05 -5.80 -4.85
C VAL A 49 -7.73 -5.37 -6.14
N SER A 50 -8.67 -6.18 -6.63
CA SER A 50 -9.54 -5.77 -7.75
C SER A 50 -10.70 -4.96 -7.21
N GLY A 51 -11.06 -3.89 -7.90
CA GLY A 51 -12.15 -3.02 -7.49
C GLY A 51 -12.12 -1.68 -8.20
N LYS A 52 -12.70 -0.67 -7.56
CA LYS A 52 -12.78 0.68 -8.08
C LYS A 52 -11.79 1.59 -7.35
N ILE A 53 -11.11 2.46 -8.11
CA ILE A 53 -10.28 3.51 -7.51
C ILE A 53 -11.20 4.52 -6.83
N LEU A 54 -11.35 4.37 -5.53
CA LEU A 54 -12.21 5.24 -4.72
C LEU A 54 -11.60 6.63 -4.56
N LYS A 55 -10.28 6.69 -4.40
CA LYS A 55 -9.51 7.92 -4.26
C LYS A 55 -8.17 7.76 -4.97
N LEU A 56 -7.77 8.79 -5.70
CA LEU A 56 -6.46 8.83 -6.33
C LEU A 56 -5.79 10.17 -6.03
N LEU A 57 -4.67 10.11 -5.33
CA LEU A 57 -3.75 11.21 -5.10
C LEU A 57 -2.44 10.86 -5.81
N PRO A 58 -1.56 11.84 -6.09
CA PRO A 58 -0.28 11.47 -6.73
C PRO A 58 0.51 10.43 -5.96
N HIS A 59 0.50 10.51 -4.62
CA HIS A 59 1.32 9.70 -3.73
C HIS A 59 0.53 8.57 -3.03
N ALA A 60 -0.76 8.41 -3.31
CA ALA A 60 -1.59 7.42 -2.61
C ALA A 60 -2.85 7.09 -3.40
N TYR A 61 -3.40 5.90 -3.15
CA TYR A 61 -4.66 5.51 -3.76
C TYR A 61 -5.40 4.53 -2.85
N ILE A 62 -6.72 4.53 -2.99
CA ILE A 62 -7.62 3.61 -2.29
C ILE A 62 -8.39 2.81 -3.34
N VAL A 63 -8.33 1.49 -3.25
CA VAL A 63 -9.13 0.59 -4.09
C VAL A 63 -10.22 -0.03 -3.23
N MET A 64 -11.46 0.12 -3.64
CA MET A 64 -12.64 -0.42 -2.94
C MET A 64 -13.11 -1.68 -3.66
N THR A 65 -13.11 -2.82 -2.96
CA THR A 65 -13.59 -4.08 -3.52
C THR A 65 -15.12 -4.06 -3.64
N PRO A 66 -15.72 -4.97 -4.44
CA PRO A 66 -17.19 -5.12 -4.48
C PRO A 66 -17.81 -5.41 -3.12
N ASP A 67 -17.04 -6.00 -2.20
CA ASP A 67 -17.50 -6.32 -0.83
C ASP A 67 -17.28 -5.16 0.15
N ASN A 68 -16.99 -3.97 -0.35
CA ASN A 68 -16.77 -2.75 0.44
C ASN A 68 -15.56 -2.81 1.36
N VAL A 69 -14.51 -3.52 0.95
CA VAL A 69 -13.22 -3.49 1.62
C VAL A 69 -12.34 -2.45 0.94
N GLY A 70 -12.02 -1.37 1.63
CA GLY A 70 -11.16 -0.31 1.10
C GLY A 70 -9.71 -0.55 1.51
N VAL A 71 -8.81 -0.62 0.52
CA VAL A 71 -7.38 -0.80 0.77
C VAL A 71 -6.64 0.44 0.34
N LEU A 72 -5.93 1.07 1.28
CA LEU A 72 -5.10 2.24 1.04
C LEU A 72 -3.66 1.78 0.78
N VAL A 73 -3.07 2.31 -0.30
CA VAL A 73 -1.64 2.22 -0.57
C VAL A 73 -1.08 3.63 -0.49
N HIS A 74 -0.14 3.87 0.41
CA HIS A 74 0.48 5.18 0.60
C HIS A 74 1.96 5.09 0.22
N LEU A 75 2.35 5.81 -0.84
CA LEU A 75 3.69 5.73 -1.39
C LEU A 75 4.62 6.71 -0.67
N GLY A 76 5.33 6.20 0.33
CA GLY A 76 6.21 6.99 1.18
C GLY A 76 5.49 7.66 2.34
N LEU A 77 6.25 8.26 3.25
CA LEU A 77 5.73 9.00 4.39
C LEU A 77 5.88 10.50 4.14
N ASP A 78 4.85 11.27 4.48
CA ASP A 78 4.81 12.75 4.30
C ASP A 78 4.96 13.19 2.84
N THR A 79 4.75 12.31 1.90
CA THR A 79 4.93 12.56 0.46
C THR A 79 3.88 13.48 -0.14
N VAL A 80 2.82 13.80 0.59
CA VAL A 80 1.85 14.83 0.19
C VAL A 80 2.56 16.18 -0.04
N ALA A 81 3.64 16.46 0.68
CA ALA A 81 4.41 17.69 0.56
C ALA A 81 5.12 17.84 -0.79
N LEU A 82 5.26 16.76 -1.56
CA LEU A 82 5.95 16.79 -2.85
C LEU A 82 5.07 17.30 -4.00
N ASN A 83 3.78 17.47 -3.78
CA ASN A 83 2.82 17.97 -4.79
C ASN A 83 2.88 17.17 -6.11
N GLY A 84 3.08 15.85 -6.02
CA GLY A 84 3.12 14.96 -7.17
C GLY A 84 4.50 14.74 -7.78
N GLU A 85 5.52 15.42 -7.34
CA GLU A 85 6.88 15.20 -7.84
C GLU A 85 7.36 13.78 -7.48
N GLY A 86 7.79 13.01 -8.48
CA GLY A 86 8.23 11.62 -8.29
C GLY A 86 7.12 10.59 -8.48
N PHE A 87 5.91 11.01 -8.88
CA PHE A 87 4.77 10.12 -9.05
C PHE A 87 4.10 10.35 -10.41
N THR A 88 3.78 9.26 -11.11
CA THR A 88 3.08 9.33 -12.41
C THR A 88 1.88 8.39 -12.37
N ALA A 89 0.67 8.94 -12.39
CA ALA A 89 -0.55 8.14 -12.39
C ALA A 89 -0.84 7.60 -13.79
N HIS A 90 -1.31 6.35 -13.83
CA HIS A 90 -1.69 5.66 -15.08
C HIS A 90 -3.18 5.38 -15.16
N VAL A 91 -3.94 5.68 -14.12
CA VAL A 91 -5.38 5.51 -14.03
C VAL A 91 -5.99 6.76 -13.45
N SER A 92 -7.32 6.83 -13.44
CA SER A 92 -8.07 7.97 -12.88
C SER A 92 -8.97 7.52 -11.75
N GLN A 93 -9.30 8.44 -10.86
CA GLN A 93 -10.27 8.19 -9.80
C GLN A 93 -11.60 7.78 -10.43
N GLY A 94 -12.19 6.71 -9.91
CA GLY A 94 -13.41 6.14 -10.45
C GLY A 94 -13.20 4.99 -11.43
N ASP A 95 -11.96 4.76 -11.90
CA ASP A 95 -11.67 3.64 -12.81
C ASP A 95 -11.79 2.30 -12.07
N ASP A 96 -12.19 1.27 -12.80
CA ASP A 96 -12.12 -0.10 -12.33
C ASP A 96 -10.73 -0.65 -12.62
N VAL A 97 -10.14 -1.34 -11.65
CA VAL A 97 -8.81 -1.95 -11.78
C VAL A 97 -8.85 -3.40 -11.35
N THR A 98 -7.90 -4.16 -11.90
CA THR A 98 -7.68 -5.56 -11.53
C THR A 98 -6.44 -5.64 -10.62
N ALA A 99 -6.47 -6.50 -9.62
CA ALA A 99 -5.30 -6.73 -8.76
C ALA A 99 -4.06 -7.00 -9.64
N GLY A 100 -2.96 -6.29 -9.36
CA GLY A 100 -1.74 -6.37 -10.16
C GLY A 100 -1.63 -5.35 -11.30
N GLN A 101 -2.71 -4.60 -11.59
CA GLN A 101 -2.67 -3.57 -12.62
C GLN A 101 -1.89 -2.35 -12.13
N VAL A 102 -1.02 -1.79 -12.98
CA VAL A 102 -0.21 -0.62 -12.62
C VAL A 102 -1.10 0.60 -12.39
N VAL A 103 -0.91 1.26 -11.25
CA VAL A 103 -1.67 2.45 -10.85
C VAL A 103 -0.80 3.70 -10.90
N ILE A 104 0.36 3.67 -10.25
CA ILE A 104 1.29 4.81 -10.17
C ILE A 104 2.71 4.31 -10.37
N THR A 105 3.49 5.02 -11.19
CA THR A 105 4.95 4.83 -11.24
C THR A 105 5.56 5.68 -10.14
N TYR A 106 6.38 5.07 -9.30
CA TYR A 106 6.94 5.65 -8.08
C TYR A 106 8.46 5.77 -8.22
N ASP A 107 8.94 7.00 -8.23
CA ASP A 107 10.37 7.31 -8.27
C ASP A 107 10.91 7.37 -6.84
N VAL A 108 11.33 6.25 -6.31
CA VAL A 108 11.80 6.12 -4.91
C VAL A 108 13.02 7.01 -4.63
N PRO A 109 14.06 7.05 -5.50
CA PRO A 109 15.20 7.94 -5.26
C PRO A 109 14.81 9.42 -5.13
N SER A 110 13.81 9.87 -5.88
CA SER A 110 13.33 11.26 -5.81
C SER A 110 12.76 11.59 -4.42
N VAL A 111 12.04 10.64 -3.81
CA VAL A 111 11.48 10.80 -2.47
C VAL A 111 12.60 10.83 -1.42
N GLU A 112 13.55 9.93 -1.51
CA GLU A 112 14.71 9.90 -0.59
C GLU A 112 15.55 11.17 -0.69
N ALA A 113 15.71 11.70 -1.90
CA ALA A 113 16.48 12.94 -2.14
C ALA A 113 15.86 14.14 -1.43
N LYS A 114 14.57 14.09 -1.12
CA LYS A 114 13.87 15.13 -0.36
C LYS A 114 13.92 14.88 1.15
N GLY A 115 14.62 13.86 1.60
CA GLY A 115 14.74 13.52 3.02
C GLY A 115 13.54 12.78 3.58
N LEU A 116 12.67 12.25 2.73
CA LEU A 116 11.46 11.52 3.15
C LEU A 116 11.69 10.01 3.14
N ASN A 117 10.95 9.29 3.97
CA ASN A 117 11.03 7.84 4.05
C ASN A 117 10.16 7.23 2.94
N PRO A 118 10.72 6.35 2.08
CA PRO A 118 9.98 5.79 0.95
C PRO A 118 9.10 4.60 1.30
N VAL A 119 9.05 4.16 2.55
CA VAL A 119 8.25 2.98 2.95
C VAL A 119 6.80 3.12 2.51
N VAL A 120 6.19 2.01 2.12
CA VAL A 120 4.83 1.97 1.56
C VAL A 120 3.89 1.22 2.52
N PRO A 121 3.14 1.94 3.35
CA PRO A 121 2.07 1.32 4.13
C PRO A 121 0.91 0.87 3.25
N VAL A 122 0.37 -0.31 3.55
CA VAL A 122 -0.80 -0.88 2.89
C VAL A 122 -1.77 -1.29 3.99
N VAL A 123 -2.92 -0.63 4.07
CA VAL A 123 -3.84 -0.84 5.18
C VAL A 123 -5.28 -1.02 4.69
N VAL A 124 -6.06 -1.79 5.45
CA VAL A 124 -7.51 -1.87 5.26
C VAL A 124 -8.12 -0.71 6.04
N MET A 125 -8.78 0.18 5.31
CA MET A 125 -9.39 1.39 5.89
C MET A 125 -10.46 1.00 6.90
N ASP A 126 -10.48 1.74 8.01
CA ASP A 126 -11.47 1.58 9.08
C ASP A 126 -11.43 0.21 9.78
N GLU A 127 -10.44 -0.62 9.52
CA GLU A 127 -10.25 -1.84 10.28
C GLU A 127 -9.73 -1.48 11.67
N ARG A 128 -10.48 -1.83 12.71
CA ARG A 128 -10.15 -1.52 14.11
C ARG A 128 -9.62 -2.71 14.89
N GLU A 129 -9.71 -3.90 14.29
CA GLU A 129 -9.29 -5.13 14.95
C GLU A 129 -8.08 -5.72 14.24
N PRO A 130 -6.87 -5.64 14.83
CA PRO A 130 -5.67 -6.17 14.16
C PRO A 130 -5.74 -7.68 13.92
N GLY A 131 -6.53 -8.42 14.70
CA GLY A 131 -6.71 -9.85 14.51
C GLY A 131 -7.43 -10.23 13.22
N ASN A 132 -8.09 -9.27 12.57
CA ASN A 132 -8.73 -9.49 11.27
C ASN A 132 -7.75 -9.41 10.11
N ILE A 133 -6.49 -9.04 10.36
CA ILE A 133 -5.44 -8.99 9.36
C ILE A 133 -4.52 -10.19 9.58
N ILE A 134 -4.54 -11.10 8.62
CA ILE A 134 -3.71 -12.31 8.66
C ILE A 134 -2.49 -12.08 7.78
N LEU A 135 -1.36 -11.80 8.42
CA LEU A 135 -0.12 -11.47 7.74
C LEU A 135 0.44 -12.67 6.99
N SER A 136 1.01 -12.43 5.81
CA SER A 136 1.73 -13.46 5.07
C SER A 136 3.04 -13.80 5.79
N GLU A 137 3.62 -14.93 5.43
CA GLU A 137 4.90 -15.37 5.99
C GLU A 137 6.02 -14.35 5.74
N ALA A 138 6.00 -13.69 4.57
CA ALA A 138 7.00 -12.66 4.25
C ALA A 138 6.98 -11.52 5.27
N VAL A 139 5.80 -11.08 5.72
CA VAL A 139 5.70 -10.01 6.72
C VAL A 139 6.19 -10.50 8.08
N THR A 140 5.76 -11.67 8.52
CA THR A 140 6.15 -12.21 9.83
C THR A 140 7.65 -12.50 9.89
N ALA A 141 8.27 -12.88 8.77
CA ALA A 141 9.69 -13.16 8.68
C ALA A 141 10.54 -11.92 8.35
N GLY A 142 9.93 -10.80 7.96
CA GLY A 142 10.65 -9.62 7.51
C GLY A 142 11.44 -9.90 6.22
N ALA A 143 10.88 -10.71 5.33
CA ALA A 143 11.53 -11.18 4.13
C ALA A 143 11.21 -10.31 2.90
N ASP A 144 11.93 -10.52 1.81
CA ASP A 144 11.63 -9.88 0.54
C ASP A 144 10.30 -10.38 0.00
N ILE A 145 9.59 -9.49 -0.68
CA ILE A 145 8.30 -9.79 -1.30
C ILE A 145 8.24 -9.14 -2.68
N ALA A 146 7.64 -9.84 -3.63
CA ALA A 146 7.46 -9.33 -4.97
C ALA A 146 6.06 -8.72 -5.12
N SER A 147 5.97 -7.69 -5.96
CA SER A 147 4.68 -7.12 -6.40
C SER A 147 3.77 -8.25 -6.90
N GLY A 148 2.53 -8.27 -6.45
CA GLY A 148 1.57 -9.31 -6.78
C GLY A 148 1.59 -10.54 -5.87
N ALA A 149 2.58 -10.68 -5.00
CA ALA A 149 2.58 -11.73 -3.99
C ALA A 149 1.65 -11.37 -2.83
N SER A 150 1.21 -12.36 -2.07
CA SER A 150 0.32 -12.12 -0.93
C SER A 150 1.03 -11.36 0.19
N LEU A 151 0.50 -10.20 0.54
CA LEU A 151 1.00 -9.39 1.67
C LEU A 151 0.27 -9.75 2.96
N PHE A 152 -1.03 -9.77 2.91
CA PHE A 152 -1.88 -10.22 4.01
C PHE A 152 -3.28 -10.57 3.48
N THR A 153 -4.11 -11.15 4.35
CA THR A 153 -5.51 -11.42 4.05
C THR A 153 -6.37 -10.67 5.07
N ALA A 154 -7.33 -9.91 4.58
CA ALA A 154 -8.30 -9.24 5.43
C ALA A 154 -9.49 -10.17 5.67
N ASN A 155 -9.76 -10.47 6.92
CA ASN A 155 -10.87 -11.31 7.33
C ASN A 155 -12.02 -10.40 7.80
N LYS A 156 -12.95 -10.12 6.88
CA LYS A 156 -13.92 -9.07 7.14
C LYS A 156 -15.35 -9.44 6.74
#